data_55a7869a7f760b9ea636db47dcc75b38
#
_entry.id   55a7869a7f760b9ea636db47dcc75b38
#
_cell.length_a   1.000
_cell.length_b   1.000
_cell.length_c   1.000
_cell.angle_alpha   90.00
_cell.angle_beta   90.00
_cell.angle_gamma   90.00
#
_symmetry.space_group_name_H-M   'P 1'
#
loop_
_entity.id
_entity.type
_entity.pdbx_description
1 polymer ?
#
loop_
_entity_poly.entity_id
_entity_poly.type
_entity_poly.pdbx_seq_one_letter_code
_entity_poly.pdbx_strand_id
1 'polypeptide(L)'
;SVSNVTNALAGQVSGVQTTSSNGQPGSAATVRIRGIGSMSASNSPLYVVDGIPFDGSISSINPQDIESMTVLKDAAANAIYGARGANGVILITTKKADSKEAVITVDAKWGSNRRAVPNYDVMSDPAMYYETMYRALYNSKVYNGGSATEGYAHADAALLDDKNGGLGYLVYTVPDGEKLIGTNFKLNPNATLGYSDGTYYYRPDDWYDEAFGNSNLRQEYNVSVA
;
A
#
# COMPACT_ATOMS: atom_id res chain seq x y z
N SER A 1 19.72 5.41 1.52
CA SER A 1 19.40 6.77 1.07
C SER A 1 17.95 7.08 1.47
N VAL A 2 17.77 8.16 2.19
CA VAL A 2 16.45 8.56 2.72
C VAL A 2 15.82 9.48 1.69
N SER A 3 14.63 9.11 1.20
CA SER A 3 13.94 9.84 0.13
C SER A 3 13.13 11.04 0.64
N ASN A 4 13.04 11.22 1.95
CA ASN A 4 12.24 12.29 2.56
C ASN A 4 12.91 12.78 3.84
N VAL A 5 12.89 14.09 4.07
CA VAL A 5 13.46 14.76 5.25
C VAL A 5 12.88 14.20 6.56
N THR A 6 11.58 13.91 6.59
CA THR A 6 10.92 13.36 7.79
C THR A 6 11.42 11.96 8.15
N ASN A 7 11.76 11.15 7.16
CA ASN A 7 12.35 9.84 7.39
C ASN A 7 13.80 9.90 7.85
N ALA A 8 14.54 10.98 7.51
CA ALA A 8 15.89 11.20 8.00
C ALA A 8 15.92 11.49 9.51
N LEU A 9 14.84 12.02 10.09
CA LEU A 9 14.73 12.27 11.53
C LEU A 9 14.46 11.00 12.35
N ALA A 10 14.02 9.92 11.70
CA ALA A 10 13.69 8.68 12.39
C ALA A 10 14.91 8.07 13.06
N GLY A 11 14.87 7.96 14.40
CA GLY A 11 15.94 7.37 15.21
C GLY A 11 17.20 8.21 15.35
N GLN A 12 17.30 9.38 14.71
CA GLN A 12 18.47 10.25 14.78
C GLN A 12 18.44 11.20 15.99
N VAL A 13 17.26 11.59 16.43
CA VAL A 13 17.10 12.55 17.52
C VAL A 13 16.24 11.97 18.64
N SER A 14 16.78 11.94 19.87
CA SER A 14 16.03 11.44 21.03
C SER A 14 14.79 12.31 21.30
N GLY A 15 13.63 11.67 21.57
CA GLY A 15 12.36 12.36 21.85
C GLY A 15 11.62 12.89 20.62
N VAL A 16 12.07 12.55 19.43
CA VAL A 16 11.33 12.72 18.17
C VAL A 16 10.74 11.37 17.78
N GLN A 17 9.43 11.33 17.64
CA GLN A 17 8.71 10.17 17.14
C GLN A 17 8.30 10.43 15.68
N THR A 18 8.67 9.49 14.81
CA THR A 18 8.26 9.50 13.42
C THR A 18 7.39 8.28 13.16
N THR A 19 6.21 8.50 12.62
CA THR A 19 5.28 7.43 12.28
C THR A 19 4.93 7.52 10.80
N SER A 20 5.21 6.46 10.05
CA SER A 20 4.74 6.32 8.68
C SER A 20 3.40 5.58 8.69
N SER A 21 2.36 6.20 8.19
CA SER A 21 1.01 5.62 8.14
C SER A 21 0.82 4.67 6.96
N ASN A 22 1.65 4.77 5.95
CA ASN A 22 1.62 3.92 4.78
C ASN A 22 3.04 3.69 4.24
N GLY A 23 3.18 2.68 3.37
CA GLY A 23 4.44 2.36 2.69
C GLY A 23 4.60 3.00 1.32
N GLN A 24 3.77 3.99 0.98
CA GLN A 24 3.82 4.62 -0.35
C GLN A 24 5.13 5.38 -0.52
N PRO A 25 5.87 5.15 -1.61
CA PRO A 25 7.10 5.88 -1.90
C PRO A 25 6.85 7.39 -1.97
N GLY A 26 7.69 8.19 -1.29
CA GLY A 26 7.57 9.65 -1.26
C GLY A 26 6.62 10.21 -0.20
N SER A 27 5.83 9.39 0.51
CA SER A 27 4.99 9.87 1.60
C SER A 27 5.83 10.43 2.74
N ALA A 28 5.40 11.57 3.26
CA ALA A 28 6.00 12.15 4.47
C ALA A 28 5.59 11.34 5.71
N ALA A 29 6.54 11.03 6.58
CA ALA A 29 6.22 10.52 7.91
C ALA A 29 5.67 11.64 8.79
N THR A 30 4.72 11.30 9.65
CA THR A 30 4.26 12.22 10.71
C THR A 30 5.35 12.34 11.77
N VAL A 31 5.80 13.56 12.01
CA VAL A 31 6.80 13.86 13.03
C VAL A 31 6.11 14.46 14.25
N ARG A 32 6.42 13.93 15.43
CA ARG A 32 5.93 14.43 16.71
C ARG A 32 7.09 14.59 17.68
N ILE A 33 7.09 15.73 18.39
CA ILE A 33 8.00 16.03 19.47
C ILE A 33 7.15 16.21 20.72
N ARG A 34 7.49 15.57 21.84
CA ARG A 34 6.72 15.60 23.10
C ARG A 34 5.35 14.90 23.09
N GLY A 35 5.03 14.12 22.05
CA GLY A 35 3.77 13.37 21.98
C GLY A 35 2.58 14.21 21.50
N ILE A 36 1.38 13.90 22.01
CA ILE A 36 0.12 14.56 21.65
C ILE A 36 -0.18 15.62 22.72
N GLY A 37 -0.06 16.89 22.37
CA GLY A 37 -0.31 18.01 23.26
C GLY A 37 -1.76 18.53 23.21
N SER A 38 -2.48 18.26 22.12
CA SER A 38 -3.87 18.70 21.94
C SER A 38 -4.68 17.66 21.19
N MET A 39 -5.94 17.52 21.57
CA MET A 39 -6.92 16.67 20.85
C MET A 39 -7.56 17.42 19.67
N SER A 40 -7.57 18.74 19.68
CA SER A 40 -8.30 19.57 18.69
C SER A 40 -7.37 20.41 17.83
N ALA A 41 -6.12 20.65 18.24
CA ALA A 41 -5.15 21.44 17.49
C ALA A 41 -4.07 20.54 16.86
N SER A 42 -3.37 21.08 15.86
CA SER A 42 -2.23 20.40 15.25
C SER A 42 -1.16 20.09 16.28
N ASN A 43 -0.66 18.85 16.24
CA ASN A 43 0.47 18.40 17.05
C ASN A 43 1.79 18.36 16.25
N SER A 44 1.81 18.97 15.06
CA SER A 44 2.99 19.03 14.22
C SER A 44 4.00 20.03 14.78
N PRO A 45 5.31 19.75 14.71
CA PRO A 45 6.33 20.71 15.08
C PRO A 45 6.37 21.89 14.10
N LEU A 46 6.90 23.02 14.53
CA LEU A 46 7.21 24.14 13.66
C LEU A 46 8.51 23.85 12.92
N TYR A 47 8.50 23.97 11.60
CA TYR A 47 9.70 23.93 10.78
C TYR A 47 10.21 25.35 10.54
N VAL A 48 11.53 25.53 10.68
CA VAL A 48 12.22 26.79 10.42
C VAL A 48 13.37 26.51 9.49
N VAL A 49 13.36 27.10 8.31
CA VAL A 49 14.40 26.91 7.28
C VAL A 49 15.21 28.20 7.19
N ASP A 50 16.51 28.09 7.42
CA ASP A 50 17.46 29.23 7.43
C ASP A 50 16.97 30.42 8.28
N GLY A 51 16.34 30.15 9.43
CA GLY A 51 15.82 31.12 10.34
C GLY A 51 14.41 31.63 10.04
N ILE A 52 13.79 31.22 8.95
CA ILE A 52 12.44 31.66 8.53
C ILE A 52 11.44 30.54 8.81
N PRO A 53 10.32 30.78 9.51
CA PRO A 53 9.25 29.80 9.65
C PRO A 53 8.72 29.34 8.29
N PHE A 54 8.64 28.03 8.14
CA PHE A 54 8.22 27.39 6.90
C PHE A 54 6.86 26.72 7.08
N ASP A 55 5.84 27.23 6.40
CA ASP A 55 4.46 26.72 6.47
C ASP A 55 4.11 25.75 5.32
N GLY A 56 5.07 25.42 4.45
CA GLY A 56 4.92 24.49 3.35
C GLY A 56 5.07 23.01 3.76
N SER A 57 4.90 22.12 2.79
CA SER A 57 5.18 20.71 3.02
C SER A 57 6.68 20.48 3.13
N ILE A 58 7.13 19.90 4.24
CA ILE A 58 8.55 19.58 4.45
C ILE A 58 9.09 18.59 3.41
N SER A 59 8.22 17.82 2.77
CA SER A 59 8.60 16.91 1.69
C SER A 59 9.03 17.62 0.40
N SER A 60 8.76 18.91 0.27
CA SER A 60 9.24 19.72 -0.87
C SER A 60 10.72 20.11 -0.76
N ILE A 61 11.31 19.98 0.41
CA ILE A 61 12.73 20.26 0.62
C ILE A 61 13.54 19.02 0.25
N ASN A 62 14.50 19.20 -0.67
CA ASN A 62 15.39 18.11 -1.03
C ASN A 62 16.33 17.80 0.16
N PRO A 63 16.37 16.54 0.64
CA PRO A 63 17.26 16.16 1.75
C PRO A 63 18.75 16.42 1.46
N GLN A 64 19.13 16.48 0.20
CA GLN A 64 20.53 16.72 -0.19
C GLN A 64 20.97 18.19 -0.03
N ASP A 65 20.01 19.11 0.01
CA ASP A 65 20.28 20.53 0.19
C ASP A 65 20.42 20.90 1.68
N ILE A 66 20.15 19.92 2.58
CA ILE A 66 20.25 20.15 4.01
C ILE A 66 21.69 19.95 4.48
N GLU A 67 22.23 20.95 5.16
CA GLU A 67 23.50 20.88 5.86
C GLU A 67 23.34 20.27 7.25
N SER A 68 22.38 20.79 8.03
CA SER A 68 22.13 20.32 9.38
C SER A 68 20.67 20.45 9.79
N MET A 69 20.25 19.60 10.73
CA MET A 69 18.95 19.69 11.39
C MET A 69 19.12 19.68 12.91
N THR A 70 18.48 20.63 13.57
CA THR A 70 18.49 20.76 15.03
C THR A 70 17.06 20.78 15.55
N VAL A 71 16.78 19.99 16.59
CA VAL A 71 15.45 19.93 17.20
C VAL A 71 15.47 20.64 18.55
N LEU A 72 14.70 21.73 18.67
CA LEU A 72 14.47 22.45 19.91
C LEU A 72 13.23 21.85 20.60
N LYS A 73 13.44 21.26 21.76
CA LYS A 73 12.39 20.58 22.54
C LYS A 73 12.04 21.35 23.83
N ASP A 74 12.80 22.38 24.19
CA ASP A 74 12.72 23.00 25.49
C ASP A 74 12.02 24.36 25.46
N ALA A 75 11.99 25.02 26.61
CA ALA A 75 11.48 26.38 26.77
C ALA A 75 12.14 27.38 25.79
N ALA A 76 13.35 27.10 25.33
CA ALA A 76 14.06 27.89 24.32
C ALA A 76 13.26 28.02 23.00
N ALA A 77 12.56 26.94 22.56
CA ALA A 77 11.69 27.00 21.39
C ALA A 77 10.56 28.02 21.57
N ASN A 78 9.92 27.99 22.74
CA ASN A 78 8.81 28.90 23.05
C ASN A 78 9.29 30.37 23.27
N ALA A 79 10.50 30.56 23.78
CA ALA A 79 11.07 31.89 23.96
C ALA A 79 11.34 32.62 22.65
N ILE A 80 11.73 31.87 21.60
CA ILE A 80 12.06 32.45 20.29
C ILE A 80 10.84 32.52 19.38
N TYR A 81 10.03 31.43 19.35
CA TYR A 81 8.93 31.25 18.37
C TYR A 81 7.51 31.37 18.98
N GLY A 82 7.44 31.71 20.29
CA GLY A 82 6.19 31.88 21.00
C GLY A 82 5.30 30.63 20.99
N ALA A 83 3.99 30.81 20.91
CA ALA A 83 3.01 29.74 20.90
C ALA A 83 3.18 28.75 19.71
N ARG A 84 3.74 29.18 18.59
CA ARG A 84 4.02 28.33 17.43
C ARG A 84 5.08 27.26 17.75
N GLY A 85 5.96 27.50 18.73
CA GLY A 85 6.99 26.56 19.18
C GLY A 85 6.51 25.52 20.20
N ALA A 86 5.23 25.57 20.63
CA ALA A 86 4.72 24.71 21.73
C ALA A 86 4.86 23.21 21.48
N ASN A 87 4.74 22.78 20.23
CA ASN A 87 4.91 21.37 19.80
C ASN A 87 6.38 21.02 19.49
N GLY A 88 7.33 21.91 19.77
CA GLY A 88 8.73 21.82 19.39
C GLY A 88 9.03 22.48 18.04
N VAL A 89 10.30 22.75 17.81
CA VAL A 89 10.78 23.43 16.59
C VAL A 89 11.89 22.60 15.97
N ILE A 90 11.84 22.42 14.65
CA ILE A 90 12.88 21.79 13.86
C ILE A 90 13.54 22.87 13.01
N LEU A 91 14.79 23.18 13.36
CA LEU A 91 15.63 24.10 12.61
C LEU A 91 16.32 23.31 11.49
N ILE A 92 16.20 23.80 10.27
CA ILE A 92 16.85 23.25 9.08
C ILE A 92 17.78 24.33 8.54
N THR A 93 19.05 23.99 8.43
CA THR A 93 20.03 24.85 7.79
C THR A 93 20.34 24.24 6.42
N THR A 94 20.23 25.04 5.38
CA THR A 94 20.58 24.61 4.01
C THR A 94 22.06 24.84 3.73
N LYS A 95 22.60 24.03 2.82
CA LYS A 95 23.96 24.19 2.33
C LYS A 95 24.11 25.53 1.63
N LYS A 96 25.19 26.22 1.90
CA LYS A 96 25.57 27.49 1.26
C LYS A 96 26.84 27.28 0.46
N ALA A 97 27.01 28.07 -0.60
CA ALA A 97 28.27 28.13 -1.32
C ALA A 97 29.37 28.69 -0.39
N ASP A 98 30.43 27.94 -0.21
CA ASP A 98 31.55 28.28 0.67
C ASP A 98 32.85 28.57 -0.12
N SER A 99 32.83 28.43 -1.43
CA SER A 99 34.01 28.67 -2.26
C SER A 99 33.78 29.76 -3.30
N LYS A 100 34.87 30.40 -3.72
CA LYS A 100 34.84 31.39 -4.82
C LYS A 100 34.79 30.72 -6.21
N GLU A 101 35.00 29.41 -6.25
CA GLU A 101 34.97 28.63 -7.47
C GLU A 101 33.66 27.79 -7.47
N ALA A 102 32.99 27.77 -8.62
CA ALA A 102 31.76 27.00 -8.76
C ALA A 102 32.06 25.49 -8.65
N VAL A 103 31.45 24.83 -7.67
CA VAL A 103 31.53 23.38 -7.51
C VAL A 103 30.24 22.76 -8.04
N ILE A 104 30.36 21.94 -9.08
CA ILE A 104 29.23 21.21 -9.65
C ILE A 104 29.25 19.79 -9.07
N THR A 105 28.17 19.43 -8.39
CA THR A 105 27.99 18.07 -7.88
C THR A 105 26.83 17.41 -8.58
N VAL A 106 27.05 16.20 -9.11
CA VAL A 106 26.03 15.39 -9.77
C VAL A 106 25.88 14.06 -9.03
N ASP A 107 24.70 13.83 -8.49
CA ASP A 107 24.34 12.56 -7.85
C ASP A 107 23.28 11.84 -8.68
N ALA A 108 23.55 10.59 -9.00
CA ALA A 108 22.61 9.73 -9.68
C ALA A 108 22.39 8.44 -8.88
N LYS A 109 21.14 8.10 -8.59
CA LYS A 109 20.78 6.91 -7.83
C LYS A 109 19.74 6.11 -8.59
N TRP A 110 19.97 4.81 -8.63
CA TRP A 110 19.03 3.84 -9.19
C TRP A 110 18.64 2.85 -8.11
N GLY A 111 17.38 2.50 -8.07
CA GLY A 111 16.83 1.53 -7.15
C GLY A 111 15.58 0.88 -7.72
N SER A 112 15.12 -0.18 -7.10
CA SER A 112 13.83 -0.76 -7.42
C SER A 112 12.94 -0.78 -6.19
N ASN A 113 11.69 -0.41 -6.37
CA ASN A 113 10.66 -0.53 -5.36
C ASN A 113 9.86 -1.80 -5.61
N ARG A 114 9.74 -2.62 -4.59
CA ARG A 114 8.90 -3.82 -4.60
C ARG A 114 8.15 -3.91 -3.28
N ARG A 115 7.05 -4.61 -3.27
CA ARG A 115 6.34 -4.90 -2.04
C ARG A 115 7.22 -5.76 -1.12
N ALA A 116 7.35 -5.32 0.13
CA ALA A 116 8.13 -6.02 1.15
C ALA A 116 7.27 -6.95 2.03
N VAL A 117 5.94 -6.75 2.03
CA VAL A 117 5.02 -7.58 2.82
C VAL A 117 4.67 -8.82 2.01
N PRO A 118 4.91 -10.03 2.53
CA PRO A 118 4.53 -11.27 1.86
C PRO A 118 3.00 -11.36 1.73
N ASN A 119 2.54 -12.04 0.70
CA ASN A 119 1.13 -12.41 0.59
C ASN A 119 0.81 -13.57 1.52
N TYR A 120 -0.42 -13.59 2.00
CA TYR A 120 -0.99 -14.82 2.52
C TYR A 120 -1.23 -15.79 1.36
N ASP A 121 -1.14 -17.08 1.66
CA ASP A 121 -1.58 -18.10 0.71
C ASP A 121 -3.07 -17.91 0.42
N VAL A 122 -3.37 -17.65 -0.82
CA VAL A 122 -4.73 -17.52 -1.33
C VAL A 122 -4.98 -18.57 -2.40
N MET A 123 -6.22 -18.96 -2.56
CA MET A 123 -6.61 -19.88 -3.63
C MET A 123 -6.50 -19.14 -4.97
N SER A 124 -5.45 -19.43 -5.72
CA SER A 124 -5.18 -18.80 -7.02
C SER A 124 -5.69 -19.62 -8.20
N ASP A 125 -6.01 -20.92 -7.98
CA ASP A 125 -6.57 -21.79 -9.01
C ASP A 125 -8.09 -21.62 -9.11
N PRO A 126 -8.61 -21.10 -10.22
CA PRO A 126 -10.05 -20.96 -10.43
C PRO A 126 -10.79 -22.29 -10.34
N ALA A 127 -10.19 -23.40 -10.79
CA ALA A 127 -10.84 -24.71 -10.72
C ALA A 127 -11.09 -25.12 -9.26
N MET A 128 -10.06 -24.98 -8.41
CA MET A 128 -10.17 -25.27 -6.97
C MET A 128 -11.22 -24.37 -6.30
N TYR A 129 -11.36 -23.12 -6.74
CA TYR A 129 -12.35 -22.20 -6.21
C TYR A 129 -13.78 -22.66 -6.50
N TYR A 130 -14.07 -23.04 -7.75
CA TYR A 130 -15.37 -23.61 -8.14
C TYR A 130 -15.68 -24.94 -7.45
N GLU A 131 -14.70 -25.85 -7.38
CA GLU A 131 -14.83 -27.14 -6.67
C GLU A 131 -15.16 -26.95 -5.19
N THR A 132 -14.47 -26.01 -4.53
CA THR A 132 -14.67 -25.71 -3.11
C THR A 132 -16.06 -25.11 -2.88
N MET A 133 -16.49 -24.18 -3.73
CA MET A 133 -17.81 -23.56 -3.63
C MET A 133 -18.92 -24.57 -3.85
N TYR A 134 -18.79 -25.39 -4.88
CA TYR A 134 -19.76 -26.46 -5.16
C TYR A 134 -19.90 -27.41 -3.97
N ARG A 135 -18.78 -27.81 -3.36
CA ARG A 135 -18.78 -28.65 -2.16
C ARG A 135 -19.44 -27.96 -0.96
N ALA A 136 -19.20 -26.67 -0.80
CA ALA A 136 -19.83 -25.89 0.28
C ALA A 136 -21.35 -25.85 0.11
N LEU A 137 -21.86 -25.60 -1.09
CA LEU A 137 -23.28 -25.59 -1.39
C LEU A 137 -23.92 -26.97 -1.19
N TYR A 138 -23.26 -28.02 -1.66
CA TYR A 138 -23.70 -29.41 -1.40
C TYR A 138 -23.80 -29.70 0.10
N ASN A 139 -22.72 -29.41 0.84
CA ASN A 139 -22.67 -29.65 2.28
C ASN A 139 -23.73 -28.82 3.03
N SER A 140 -23.95 -27.59 2.64
CA SER A 140 -24.98 -26.73 3.22
C SER A 140 -26.36 -27.41 3.19
N LYS A 141 -26.72 -28.01 2.04
CA LYS A 141 -28.01 -28.70 1.92
C LYS A 141 -28.06 -30.00 2.75
N VAL A 142 -27.00 -30.80 2.69
CA VAL A 142 -26.94 -32.10 3.36
C VAL A 142 -26.91 -31.96 4.87
N TYR A 143 -26.09 -31.03 5.41
CA TYR A 143 -26.04 -30.78 6.85
C TYR A 143 -27.32 -30.17 7.44
N ASN A 144 -28.13 -29.55 6.61
CA ASN A 144 -29.48 -29.11 6.98
C ASN A 144 -30.55 -30.18 6.80
N GLY A 145 -30.15 -31.45 6.69
CA GLY A 145 -31.07 -32.61 6.67
C GLY A 145 -31.52 -33.05 5.27
N GLY A 146 -30.94 -32.48 4.20
CA GLY A 146 -31.19 -32.94 2.85
C GLY A 146 -30.47 -34.25 2.52
N SER A 147 -31.00 -35.02 1.57
CA SER A 147 -30.33 -36.18 0.98
C SER A 147 -29.16 -35.79 0.09
N ALA A 148 -28.29 -36.73 -0.23
CA ALA A 148 -27.19 -36.50 -1.16
C ALA A 148 -27.68 -36.03 -2.54
N THR A 149 -28.78 -36.59 -3.02
CA THR A 149 -29.39 -36.20 -4.31
C THR A 149 -29.83 -34.72 -4.27
N GLU A 150 -30.49 -34.30 -3.20
CA GLU A 150 -30.90 -32.91 -3.02
C GLU A 150 -29.68 -31.98 -2.86
N GLY A 151 -28.58 -32.46 -2.23
CA GLY A 151 -27.33 -31.75 -2.13
C GLY A 151 -26.74 -31.43 -3.50
N TYR A 152 -26.64 -32.41 -4.40
CA TYR A 152 -26.17 -32.19 -5.77
C TYR A 152 -27.10 -31.26 -6.56
N ALA A 153 -28.40 -31.47 -6.48
CA ALA A 153 -29.38 -30.62 -7.16
C ALA A 153 -29.28 -29.15 -6.69
N HIS A 154 -29.09 -28.94 -5.38
CA HIS A 154 -28.90 -27.60 -4.83
C HIS A 154 -27.59 -26.98 -5.30
N ALA A 155 -26.50 -27.72 -5.26
CA ALA A 155 -25.20 -27.19 -5.71
C ALA A 155 -25.20 -26.87 -7.22
N ASP A 156 -25.82 -27.72 -8.05
CA ASP A 156 -25.96 -27.46 -9.49
C ASP A 156 -26.75 -26.16 -9.77
N ALA A 157 -27.85 -25.95 -9.06
CA ALA A 157 -28.69 -24.77 -9.22
C ALA A 157 -28.11 -23.49 -8.66
N ALA A 158 -27.42 -23.59 -7.50
CA ALA A 158 -26.95 -22.43 -6.75
C ALA A 158 -25.54 -21.97 -7.13
N LEU A 159 -24.69 -22.79 -7.75
CA LEU A 159 -23.30 -22.48 -7.99
C LEU A 159 -23.06 -21.12 -8.67
N LEU A 160 -23.89 -20.79 -9.64
CA LEU A 160 -23.81 -19.55 -10.42
C LEU A 160 -24.86 -18.50 -10.02
N ASP A 161 -25.63 -18.77 -8.97
CA ASP A 161 -26.67 -17.86 -8.48
C ASP A 161 -26.18 -17.12 -7.23
N ASP A 162 -25.84 -15.85 -7.38
CA ASP A 162 -25.37 -14.98 -6.31
C ASP A 162 -26.39 -14.78 -5.20
N LYS A 163 -27.69 -14.84 -5.51
CA LYS A 163 -28.78 -14.68 -4.53
C LYS A 163 -28.95 -15.89 -3.62
N ASN A 164 -28.52 -17.06 -4.09
CA ASN A 164 -28.55 -18.31 -3.33
C ASN A 164 -27.17 -18.74 -2.81
N GLY A 165 -26.26 -17.80 -2.68
CA GLY A 165 -24.93 -18.01 -2.10
C GLY A 165 -23.90 -18.59 -3.05
N GLY A 166 -24.19 -18.59 -4.36
CA GLY A 166 -23.24 -18.97 -5.40
C GLY A 166 -22.34 -17.82 -5.85
N LEU A 167 -21.61 -18.05 -6.94
CA LEU A 167 -20.56 -17.15 -7.41
C LEU A 167 -21.08 -15.98 -8.25
N GLY A 168 -22.23 -16.11 -8.90
CA GLY A 168 -22.82 -15.09 -9.77
C GLY A 168 -22.13 -14.89 -11.12
N TYR A 169 -21.07 -15.63 -11.41
CA TYR A 169 -20.32 -15.54 -12.66
C TYR A 169 -19.70 -16.88 -13.05
N LEU A 170 -19.41 -17.03 -14.34
CA LEU A 170 -18.79 -18.23 -14.92
C LEU A 170 -17.51 -17.80 -15.66
N VAL A 171 -16.44 -18.56 -15.47
CA VAL A 171 -15.15 -18.34 -16.17
C VAL A 171 -14.69 -19.55 -16.97
N TYR A 172 -15.54 -20.57 -17.05
CA TYR A 172 -15.27 -21.78 -17.80
C TYR A 172 -16.35 -22.03 -18.85
N THR A 173 -15.96 -22.54 -20.00
CA THR A 173 -16.87 -23.10 -21.00
C THR A 173 -16.81 -24.60 -20.91
N VAL A 174 -17.97 -25.26 -20.87
CA VAL A 174 -18.11 -26.72 -20.94
C VAL A 174 -18.87 -27.11 -22.19
N PRO A 175 -18.67 -28.32 -22.75
CA PRO A 175 -19.45 -28.82 -23.85
C PRO A 175 -20.93 -28.85 -23.52
N ASP A 176 -21.77 -28.70 -24.56
CA ASP A 176 -23.23 -28.68 -24.42
C ASP A 176 -23.75 -29.96 -23.71
N GLY A 177 -24.57 -29.75 -22.69
CA GLY A 177 -25.18 -30.84 -21.92
C GLY A 177 -24.27 -31.40 -20.81
N GLU A 178 -23.03 -30.98 -20.69
CA GLU A 178 -22.14 -31.39 -19.60
C GLU A 178 -22.23 -30.43 -18.40
N LYS A 179 -22.00 -30.97 -17.20
CA LYS A 179 -21.95 -30.19 -15.97
C LYS A 179 -20.54 -29.63 -15.76
N LEU A 180 -20.48 -28.44 -15.19
CA LEU A 180 -19.20 -27.81 -14.82
C LEU A 180 -18.45 -28.60 -13.75
N ILE A 181 -19.17 -29.05 -12.71
CA ILE A 181 -18.62 -29.84 -11.59
C ILE A 181 -19.33 -31.22 -11.58
N GLY A 182 -18.52 -32.27 -11.51
CA GLY A 182 -19.02 -33.63 -11.40
C GLY A 182 -19.44 -34.03 -9.98
N THR A 183 -20.07 -35.20 -9.84
CA THR A 183 -20.43 -35.78 -8.54
C THR A 183 -19.19 -36.20 -7.70
N ASN A 184 -18.01 -36.21 -8.29
CA ASN A 184 -16.71 -36.35 -7.62
C ASN A 184 -16.19 -35.03 -7.03
N PHE A 185 -16.96 -33.94 -7.13
CA PHE A 185 -16.58 -32.59 -6.72
C PHE A 185 -15.36 -32.03 -7.49
N LYS A 186 -15.15 -32.48 -8.70
CA LYS A 186 -14.05 -32.04 -9.56
C LYS A 186 -14.59 -31.31 -10.77
N LEU A 187 -13.81 -30.31 -11.21
CA LEU A 187 -14.07 -29.62 -12.46
C LEU A 187 -14.11 -30.64 -13.61
N ASN A 188 -15.03 -30.42 -14.55
CA ASN A 188 -15.13 -31.21 -15.76
C ASN A 188 -13.79 -31.18 -16.52
N PRO A 189 -13.22 -32.33 -16.86
CA PRO A 189 -11.94 -32.39 -17.59
C PRO A 189 -12.02 -31.75 -18.99
N ASN A 190 -13.21 -31.63 -19.55
CA ASN A 190 -13.46 -30.97 -20.85
C ASN A 190 -13.72 -29.46 -20.69
N ALA A 191 -13.74 -28.93 -19.48
CA ALA A 191 -13.91 -27.50 -19.24
C ALA A 191 -12.69 -26.72 -19.72
N THR A 192 -12.93 -25.65 -20.46
CA THR A 192 -11.88 -24.73 -20.92
C THR A 192 -12.03 -23.38 -20.24
N LEU A 193 -10.90 -22.79 -19.85
CA LEU A 193 -10.89 -21.50 -19.21
C LEU A 193 -11.26 -20.39 -20.20
N GLY A 194 -12.21 -19.55 -19.81
CA GLY A 194 -12.80 -18.50 -20.62
C GLY A 194 -14.26 -18.78 -20.89
N TYR A 195 -15.11 -17.78 -20.68
CA TYR A 195 -16.56 -17.86 -20.92
C TYR A 195 -17.07 -16.58 -21.58
N SER A 196 -17.95 -16.70 -22.55
CA SER A 196 -18.63 -15.56 -23.16
C SER A 196 -20.14 -15.70 -23.01
N ASP A 197 -20.78 -14.64 -22.51
CA ASP A 197 -22.24 -14.52 -22.48
C ASP A 197 -22.83 -13.87 -23.74
N GLY A 198 -21.99 -13.64 -24.77
CA GLY A 198 -22.33 -12.95 -26.00
C GLY A 198 -22.12 -11.43 -25.94
N THR A 199 -21.98 -10.84 -24.75
CA THR A 199 -21.72 -9.42 -24.55
C THR A 199 -20.32 -9.20 -23.95
N TYR A 200 -19.95 -10.02 -22.98
CA TYR A 200 -18.68 -9.94 -22.26
C TYR A 200 -17.94 -11.27 -22.36
N TYR A 201 -16.62 -11.16 -22.22
CA TYR A 201 -15.74 -12.32 -22.10
C TYR A 201 -15.14 -12.35 -20.70
N TYR A 202 -15.39 -13.43 -19.97
CA TYR A 202 -14.96 -13.61 -18.59
C TYR A 202 -13.73 -14.50 -18.55
N ARG A 203 -12.66 -13.98 -17.98
CA ARG A 203 -11.42 -14.70 -17.73
C ARG A 203 -10.87 -14.24 -16.38
N PRO A 204 -10.37 -15.14 -15.53
CA PRO A 204 -9.71 -14.72 -14.30
C PRO A 204 -8.42 -14.00 -14.63
N ASP A 205 -8.20 -12.88 -13.94
CA ASP A 205 -6.96 -12.13 -13.94
C ASP A 205 -6.40 -12.08 -12.53
N ASP A 206 -5.07 -12.18 -12.40
CA ASP A 206 -4.38 -11.95 -11.14
C ASP A 206 -4.12 -10.46 -10.96
N TRP A 207 -5.12 -9.74 -10.44
CA TRP A 207 -5.03 -8.31 -10.12
C TRP A 207 -3.91 -7.97 -9.15
N TYR A 208 -3.51 -8.96 -8.35
CA TYR A 208 -2.42 -8.78 -7.42
C TYR A 208 -1.07 -8.77 -8.16
N ASP A 209 -0.85 -9.71 -9.04
CA ASP A 209 0.36 -9.74 -9.87
C ASP A 209 0.42 -8.54 -10.81
N GLU A 210 -0.71 -8.16 -11.40
CA GLU A 210 -0.81 -6.97 -12.25
C GLU A 210 -0.46 -5.67 -11.48
N ALA A 211 -0.96 -5.53 -10.25
CA ALA A 211 -0.74 -4.33 -9.45
C ALA A 211 0.61 -4.29 -8.73
N PHE A 212 1.15 -5.44 -8.32
CA PHE A 212 2.29 -5.54 -7.41
C PHE A 212 3.37 -6.54 -7.85
N GLY A 213 3.16 -7.32 -8.88
CA GLY A 213 4.08 -8.34 -9.35
C GLY A 213 5.37 -7.78 -9.94
N ASN A 214 5.31 -6.53 -10.43
CA ASN A 214 6.44 -5.88 -11.05
C ASN A 214 7.21 -5.01 -10.06
N SER A 215 8.55 -5.05 -10.15
CA SER A 215 9.40 -4.07 -9.48
C SER A 215 9.44 -2.78 -10.28
N ASN A 216 9.11 -1.66 -9.64
CA ASN A 216 9.16 -0.35 -10.27
C ASN A 216 10.57 0.24 -10.16
N LEU A 217 11.15 0.62 -11.29
CA LEU A 217 12.43 1.32 -11.33
C LEU A 217 12.27 2.70 -10.70
N ARG A 218 13.10 2.98 -9.70
CA ARG A 218 13.26 4.31 -9.13
C ARG A 218 14.56 4.92 -9.63
N GLN A 219 14.46 6.14 -10.16
CA GLN A 219 15.59 6.94 -10.58
C GLN A 219 15.54 8.29 -9.86
N GLU A 220 16.68 8.72 -9.37
CA GLU A 220 16.84 9.99 -8.68
C GLU A 220 18.12 10.65 -9.21
N TYR A 221 17.98 11.84 -9.75
CA TYR A 221 19.08 12.65 -10.25
C TYR A 221 19.09 13.98 -9.53
N ASN A 222 20.19 14.34 -8.96
CA ASN A 222 20.39 15.63 -8.30
C ASN A 222 21.60 16.32 -8.90
N VAL A 223 21.44 17.57 -9.27
CA VAL A 223 22.53 18.44 -9.74
C VAL A 223 22.52 19.68 -8.87
N SER A 224 23.63 19.94 -8.21
CA SER A 224 23.82 21.15 -7.42
C SER A 224 25.04 21.92 -7.90
N VAL A 225 24.93 23.24 -7.86
CA VAL A 225 26.02 24.18 -8.15
C VAL A 225 26.15 25.08 -6.94
N ALA A 226 27.32 25.09 -6.32
CA ALA A 226 27.60 25.88 -5.15
C ALA A 226 28.84 26.78 -5.37
#